data_f92ffc40c2ac4b8d213bdade7acb6d99
#
_entry.id   f92ffc40c2ac4b8d213bdade7acb6d99
#
_cell.length_a   1.000
_cell.length_b   1.000
_cell.length_c   1.000
_cell.angle_alpha   90.00
_cell.angle_beta   90.00
_cell.angle_gamma   90.00
#
_symmetry.space_group_name_H-M   'P 1'
#
loop_
_entity.id
_entity.type
_entity.pdbx_description
1 polymer ?
#
loop_
_entity_poly.entity_id
_entity_poly.type
_entity_poly.pdbx_seq_one_letter_code
_entity_poly.pdbx_strand_id
1 'polypeptide(L)'
;MKYNFFFLIIIVLSSCSKKTQFINEFDCEVVAFQNLERIEDVKKLFSVYYPDSWKTNLYYDKNQSSIYTADTTKQLKETMLLDITHISSELVFDSNFIRKFNSNLKQQQLTEINSNKILFRDKPTFYSEAKGVKNNFRYSVLNLFIKLDEKNYIHSTIEVYGDSLRRKRICKGINLLEKTIF
;
A
#
# COMPACT_ATOMS: atom_id res chain seq x y z
N MET A 1 29.29 45.21 36.88
CA MET A 1 28.44 44.03 36.78
C MET A 1 27.87 43.97 35.37
N LYS A 2 28.35 43.04 34.54
CA LYS A 2 27.90 42.85 33.15
C LYS A 2 26.92 41.65 33.15
N TYR A 3 25.66 41.88 32.88
CA TYR A 3 24.66 40.81 32.69
C TYR A 3 24.75 40.32 31.24
N ASN A 4 25.31 39.10 31.03
CA ASN A 4 25.21 38.40 29.77
C ASN A 4 23.81 37.79 29.66
N PHE A 5 22.97 38.37 28.81
CA PHE A 5 21.66 37.87 28.45
C PHE A 5 21.83 36.76 27.38
N PHE A 6 21.86 35.52 27.84
CA PHE A 6 21.95 34.37 26.94
C PHE A 6 20.56 34.09 26.34
N PHE A 7 20.32 34.57 25.13
CA PHE A 7 19.08 34.33 24.39
C PHE A 7 19.06 32.90 23.88
N LEU A 8 18.40 32.00 24.61
CA LEU A 8 18.22 30.61 24.21
C LEU A 8 17.15 30.57 23.10
N ILE A 9 17.59 30.54 21.85
CA ILE A 9 16.70 30.34 20.68
C ILE A 9 16.30 28.89 20.66
N ILE A 10 15.10 28.58 21.14
CA ILE A 10 14.46 27.27 20.99
C ILE A 10 13.94 27.19 19.54
N ILE A 11 14.73 26.57 18.67
CA ILE A 11 14.27 26.21 17.32
C ILE A 11 13.30 25.04 17.48
N VAL A 12 12.02 25.34 17.52
CA VAL A 12 10.95 24.33 17.41
C VAL A 12 10.99 23.80 15.98
N LEU A 13 11.70 22.71 15.77
CA LEU A 13 11.63 21.92 14.53
C LEU A 13 10.25 21.29 14.46
N SER A 14 9.26 22.01 13.98
CA SER A 14 7.99 21.43 13.56
C SER A 14 8.27 20.54 12.36
N SER A 15 8.54 19.26 12.63
CA SER A 15 8.57 18.20 11.62
C SER A 15 7.15 18.01 11.08
N CYS A 16 6.74 18.90 10.19
CA CYS A 16 5.55 18.73 9.40
C CYS A 16 5.86 17.59 8.40
N SER A 17 5.44 16.36 8.68
CA SER A 17 5.54 15.27 7.72
C SER A 17 4.68 15.66 6.52
N LYS A 18 5.33 16.08 5.43
CA LYS A 18 4.63 16.40 4.18
C LYS A 18 3.91 15.14 3.71
N LYS A 19 2.61 15.26 3.49
CA LYS A 19 1.84 14.18 2.84
C LYS A 19 2.46 13.90 1.47
N THR A 20 2.66 12.63 1.14
CA THR A 20 3.10 12.24 -0.20
C THR A 20 2.00 12.50 -1.22
N GLN A 21 2.35 12.57 -2.50
CA GLN A 21 1.36 12.70 -3.57
C GLN A 21 0.33 11.57 -3.49
N PHE A 22 0.77 10.35 -3.16
CA PHE A 22 -0.08 9.18 -3.06
C PHE A 22 -1.09 9.29 -1.90
N ILE A 23 -0.66 9.74 -0.71
CA ILE A 23 -1.57 9.99 0.42
C ILE A 23 -2.60 11.08 0.07
N ASN A 24 -2.21 12.11 -0.66
CA ASN A 24 -3.11 13.19 -1.11
C ASN A 24 -4.11 12.69 -2.16
N GLU A 25 -3.68 11.86 -3.13
CA GLU A 25 -4.56 11.27 -4.17
C GLU A 25 -5.75 10.55 -3.56
N PHE A 26 -5.51 9.87 -2.43
CA PHE A 26 -6.55 9.14 -1.70
C PHE A 26 -7.16 9.93 -0.55
N ASP A 27 -6.88 11.22 -0.41
CA ASP A 27 -7.34 12.05 0.70
C ASP A 27 -7.22 11.35 2.05
N CYS A 28 -6.05 10.75 2.30
CA CYS A 28 -5.76 10.03 3.51
C CYS A 28 -5.07 10.95 4.54
N GLU A 29 -5.30 10.66 5.81
CA GLU A 29 -4.48 11.19 6.88
C GLU A 29 -3.22 10.35 7.06
N VAL A 30 -2.14 10.98 7.52
CA VAL A 30 -0.93 10.26 7.92
C VAL A 30 -1.20 9.56 9.24
N VAL A 31 -1.03 8.24 9.26
CA VAL A 31 -1.27 7.40 10.43
C VAL A 31 0.05 7.05 11.10
N ALA A 32 0.16 7.33 12.40
CA ALA A 32 1.24 6.79 13.22
C ALA A 32 0.95 5.33 13.58
N PHE A 33 1.92 4.46 13.38
CA PHE A 33 1.86 3.06 13.78
C PHE A 33 2.77 2.82 14.97
N GLN A 34 2.34 1.98 15.87
CA GLN A 34 3.16 1.48 16.98
C GLN A 34 3.57 0.03 16.68
N ASN A 35 4.70 -0.39 17.23
CA ASN A 35 5.19 -1.78 17.17
C ASN A 35 5.25 -2.33 15.74
N LEU A 36 5.89 -1.59 14.83
CA LEU A 36 6.15 -2.07 13.48
C LEU A 36 7.37 -2.99 13.49
N GLU A 37 7.23 -4.17 12.94
CA GLU A 37 8.30 -5.11 12.63
C GLU A 37 8.68 -4.96 11.17
N ARG A 38 10.00 -4.98 10.89
CA ARG A 38 10.51 -5.06 9.53
C ARG A 38 10.52 -6.51 9.06
N ILE A 39 9.89 -6.76 7.93
CA ILE A 39 9.82 -8.06 7.29
C ILE A 39 10.46 -7.94 5.91
N GLU A 40 11.42 -8.80 5.62
CA GLU A 40 12.10 -8.88 4.33
C GLU A 40 11.52 -10.05 3.54
N ASP A 41 11.32 -9.86 2.22
CA ASP A 41 10.88 -10.95 1.34
C ASP A 41 11.95 -12.05 1.21
N VAL A 42 11.55 -13.25 0.78
CA VAL A 42 12.44 -14.43 0.71
C VAL A 42 13.64 -14.19 -0.20
N LYS A 43 13.48 -13.41 -1.28
CA LYS A 43 14.55 -13.10 -2.24
C LYS A 43 15.35 -11.85 -1.89
N LYS A 44 15.01 -11.16 -0.79
CA LYS A 44 15.65 -9.92 -0.33
C LYS A 44 15.60 -8.78 -1.35
N LEU A 45 14.50 -8.69 -2.10
CA LEU A 45 14.28 -7.67 -3.12
C LEU A 45 13.60 -6.44 -2.56
N PHE A 46 12.83 -6.60 -1.46
CA PHE A 46 12.14 -5.52 -0.79
C PHE A 46 11.87 -5.85 0.67
N SER A 47 11.52 -4.85 1.45
CA SER A 47 11.07 -5.05 2.83
C SER A 47 9.89 -4.14 3.16
N VAL A 48 9.07 -4.58 4.10
CA VAL A 48 7.87 -3.90 4.57
C VAL A 48 7.92 -3.69 6.07
N TYR A 49 7.07 -2.79 6.58
CA TYR A 49 6.89 -2.58 8.01
C TYR A 49 5.44 -2.81 8.37
N TYR A 50 5.16 -3.88 9.12
CA TYR A 50 3.81 -4.24 9.55
C TYR A 50 3.70 -4.31 11.07
N PRO A 51 2.49 -4.08 11.65
CA PRO A 51 2.27 -4.32 13.06
C PRO A 51 2.62 -5.77 13.42
N ASP A 52 3.38 -5.96 14.50
CA ASP A 52 3.81 -7.27 15.00
C ASP A 52 2.64 -8.21 15.36
N SER A 53 1.47 -7.65 15.65
CA SER A 53 0.23 -8.38 15.92
C SER A 53 -0.46 -8.94 14.67
N TRP A 54 0.03 -8.63 13.47
CA TRP A 54 -0.55 -9.13 12.21
C TRP A 54 0.09 -10.45 11.81
N LYS A 55 -0.69 -11.32 11.18
CA LYS A 55 -0.17 -12.57 10.64
C LYS A 55 0.41 -12.35 9.25
N THR A 56 1.67 -12.71 9.07
CA THR A 56 2.40 -12.56 7.81
C THR A 56 2.82 -13.91 7.26
N ASN A 57 2.71 -14.09 5.95
CA ASN A 57 3.20 -15.23 5.20
C ASN A 57 4.06 -14.74 4.03
N LEU A 58 5.11 -15.49 3.74
CA LEU A 58 6.03 -15.23 2.64
C LEU A 58 5.85 -16.28 1.56
N TYR A 59 5.79 -15.86 0.30
CA TYR A 59 5.67 -16.74 -0.86
C TYR A 59 6.69 -16.34 -1.91
N TYR A 60 7.19 -17.29 -2.66
CA TYR A 60 8.06 -17.02 -3.79
C TYR A 60 8.01 -18.13 -4.83
N ASP A 61 8.32 -17.78 -6.07
CA ASP A 61 8.61 -18.69 -7.17
C ASP A 61 9.77 -18.13 -8.02
N LYS A 62 9.98 -18.68 -9.22
CA LYS A 62 11.06 -18.22 -10.11
C LYS A 62 11.00 -16.73 -10.41
N ASN A 63 9.79 -16.17 -10.64
CA ASN A 63 9.59 -14.84 -11.18
C ASN A 63 9.03 -13.84 -10.19
N GLN A 64 8.62 -14.27 -8.99
CA GLN A 64 8.01 -13.39 -8.01
C GLN A 64 8.43 -13.70 -6.58
N SER A 65 8.28 -12.72 -5.71
CA SER A 65 8.42 -12.86 -4.26
C SER A 65 7.38 -11.96 -3.59
N SER A 66 6.63 -12.50 -2.64
CA SER A 66 5.47 -11.83 -2.03
C SER A 66 5.53 -11.84 -0.52
N ILE A 67 5.06 -10.76 0.07
CA ILE A 67 4.75 -10.65 1.50
C ILE A 67 3.24 -10.39 1.61
N TYR A 68 2.52 -11.38 2.13
CA TYR A 68 1.09 -11.33 2.38
C TYR A 68 0.84 -11.18 3.88
N THR A 69 0.06 -10.18 4.28
CA THR A 69 -0.26 -9.95 5.68
C THR A 69 -1.75 -9.66 5.90
N ALA A 70 -2.24 -10.01 7.07
CA ALA A 70 -3.62 -9.81 7.47
C ALA A 70 -3.72 -9.27 8.90
N ASP A 71 -4.61 -8.31 9.12
CA ASP A 71 -5.00 -7.85 10.46
C ASP A 71 -5.87 -8.93 11.13
N THR A 72 -5.22 -9.91 11.74
CA THR A 72 -5.89 -11.03 12.44
C THR A 72 -6.41 -10.66 13.82
N THR A 73 -6.21 -9.42 14.26
CA THR A 73 -6.78 -8.90 15.51
C THR A 73 -8.26 -8.54 15.35
N LYS A 74 -8.78 -8.54 14.12
CA LYS A 74 -10.15 -8.18 13.76
C LYS A 74 -10.92 -9.36 13.18
N GLN A 75 -12.24 -9.30 13.26
CA GLN A 75 -13.13 -10.23 12.57
C GLN A 75 -13.05 -10.00 11.05
N LEU A 76 -13.39 -11.01 10.24
CA LEU A 76 -13.30 -10.96 8.77
C LEU A 76 -13.95 -9.71 8.17
N LYS A 77 -15.15 -9.33 8.63
CA LYS A 77 -15.89 -8.13 8.15
C LYS A 77 -15.25 -6.79 8.51
N GLU A 78 -14.19 -6.80 9.32
CA GLU A 78 -13.48 -5.61 9.80
C GLU A 78 -11.98 -5.68 9.51
N THR A 79 -11.51 -6.82 8.99
CA THR A 79 -10.10 -7.02 8.67
C THR A 79 -9.70 -6.30 7.39
N MET A 80 -8.42 -6.15 7.22
CA MET A 80 -7.79 -5.81 5.95
C MET A 80 -6.62 -6.75 5.69
N LEU A 81 -6.37 -6.98 4.43
CA LEU A 81 -5.24 -7.75 3.96
C LEU A 81 -4.39 -6.85 3.06
N LEU A 82 -3.11 -7.09 3.12
CA LEU A 82 -2.13 -6.39 2.31
C LEU A 82 -1.22 -7.44 1.67
N ASP A 83 -1.15 -7.42 0.35
CA ASP A 83 -0.20 -8.21 -0.42
C ASP A 83 0.73 -7.27 -1.16
N ILE A 84 2.03 -7.50 -1.05
CA ILE A 84 3.04 -6.80 -1.83
C ILE A 84 3.90 -7.85 -2.50
N THR A 85 3.88 -7.84 -3.82
CA THR A 85 4.57 -8.81 -4.67
C THR A 85 5.55 -8.09 -5.60
N HIS A 86 6.83 -8.42 -5.49
CA HIS A 86 7.83 -8.09 -6.51
C HIS A 86 7.73 -9.09 -7.64
N ILE A 87 7.63 -8.59 -8.87
CA ILE A 87 7.49 -9.40 -10.08
C ILE A 87 8.61 -9.04 -11.05
N SER A 88 9.38 -10.06 -11.46
CA SER A 88 10.44 -9.94 -12.48
C SER A 88 9.85 -10.14 -13.86
N SER A 89 9.26 -9.08 -14.41
CA SER A 89 8.66 -9.02 -15.73
C SER A 89 8.53 -7.56 -16.17
N GLU A 90 8.48 -7.33 -17.47
CA GLU A 90 8.19 -6.01 -18.03
C GLU A 90 6.77 -5.58 -17.70
N LEU A 91 6.59 -4.29 -17.39
CA LEU A 91 5.30 -3.67 -17.18
C LEU A 91 5.18 -2.40 -18.04
N VAL A 92 4.17 -2.39 -18.91
CA VAL A 92 3.82 -1.22 -19.74
C VAL A 92 2.35 -0.90 -19.52
N PHE A 93 2.05 0.33 -19.11
CA PHE A 93 0.67 0.78 -18.87
C PHE A 93 -0.01 1.21 -20.19
N ASP A 94 -0.11 0.31 -21.14
CA ASP A 94 -0.75 0.49 -22.44
C ASP A 94 -2.22 0.02 -22.43
N SER A 95 -2.87 0.13 -23.59
CA SER A 95 -4.25 -0.34 -23.78
C SER A 95 -4.40 -1.84 -23.58
N ASN A 96 -3.37 -2.63 -23.85
CA ASN A 96 -3.37 -4.08 -23.67
C ASN A 96 -3.35 -4.45 -22.18
N PHE A 97 -2.52 -3.76 -21.38
CA PHE A 97 -2.52 -3.88 -19.94
C PHE A 97 -3.90 -3.56 -19.35
N ILE A 98 -4.47 -2.41 -19.72
CA ILE A 98 -5.79 -1.99 -19.22
C ILE A 98 -6.87 -3.00 -19.58
N ARG A 99 -6.87 -3.52 -20.83
CA ARG A 99 -7.83 -4.53 -21.26
C ARG A 99 -7.73 -5.83 -20.45
N LYS A 100 -6.50 -6.33 -20.24
CA LYS A 100 -6.26 -7.53 -19.44
C LYS A 100 -6.67 -7.32 -17.98
N PHE A 101 -6.31 -6.18 -17.40
CA PHE A 101 -6.69 -5.82 -16.04
C PHE A 101 -8.22 -5.78 -15.86
N ASN A 102 -8.94 -5.10 -16.76
CA ASN A 102 -10.40 -5.03 -16.73
C ASN A 102 -11.05 -6.41 -16.93
N SER A 103 -10.46 -7.28 -17.75
CA SER A 103 -10.92 -8.67 -17.88
C SER A 103 -10.79 -9.42 -16.55
N ASN A 104 -9.67 -9.24 -15.84
CA ASN A 104 -9.46 -9.86 -14.53
C ASN A 104 -10.45 -9.35 -13.48
N LEU A 105 -10.74 -8.04 -13.45
CA LEU A 105 -11.76 -7.49 -12.56
C LEU A 105 -13.15 -8.14 -12.81
N LYS A 106 -13.53 -8.28 -14.09
CA LYS A 106 -14.80 -8.93 -14.47
C LYS A 106 -14.84 -10.40 -14.03
N GLN A 107 -13.75 -11.16 -14.22
CA GLN A 107 -13.67 -12.55 -13.77
C GLN A 107 -13.82 -12.68 -12.26
N GLN A 108 -13.30 -11.69 -11.51
CA GLN A 108 -13.46 -11.61 -10.05
C GLN A 108 -14.79 -11.01 -9.60
N GLN A 109 -15.68 -10.68 -10.53
CA GLN A 109 -16.96 -10.01 -10.26
C GLN A 109 -16.80 -8.67 -9.52
N LEU A 110 -15.72 -7.96 -9.85
CA LEU A 110 -15.41 -6.64 -9.32
C LEU A 110 -15.83 -5.55 -10.31
N THR A 111 -16.38 -4.46 -9.77
CA THR A 111 -16.69 -3.24 -10.50
C THR A 111 -15.68 -2.16 -10.12
N GLU A 112 -14.96 -1.62 -11.10
CA GLU A 112 -14.05 -0.50 -10.89
C GLU A 112 -14.82 0.73 -10.41
N ILE A 113 -14.26 1.41 -9.39
CA ILE A 113 -14.77 2.67 -8.85
C ILE A 113 -13.98 3.83 -9.44
N ASN A 114 -12.66 3.69 -9.44
CA ASN A 114 -11.71 4.70 -9.88
C ASN A 114 -10.40 4.05 -10.29
N SER A 115 -9.74 4.60 -11.31
CA SER A 115 -8.38 4.22 -11.70
C SER A 115 -7.64 5.41 -12.29
N ASN A 116 -6.34 5.47 -12.10
CA ASN A 116 -5.52 6.55 -12.64
C ASN A 116 -4.05 6.11 -12.75
N LYS A 117 -3.26 6.89 -13.50
CA LYS A 117 -1.80 6.82 -13.54
C LYS A 117 -1.24 7.97 -12.73
N ILE A 118 -0.36 7.66 -11.81
CA ILE A 118 0.25 8.61 -10.87
C ILE A 118 1.74 8.32 -10.74
N LEU A 119 2.43 9.10 -9.93
CA LEU A 119 3.77 8.77 -9.45
C LEU A 119 3.70 8.33 -7.98
N PHE A 120 4.28 7.18 -7.69
CA PHE A 120 4.54 6.73 -6.33
C PHE A 120 6.05 6.80 -6.08
N ARG A 121 6.51 7.77 -5.28
CA ARG A 121 7.94 8.03 -5.06
C ARG A 121 8.73 8.11 -6.38
N ASP A 122 8.27 8.98 -7.26
CA ASP A 122 8.83 9.22 -8.59
C ASP A 122 8.80 8.01 -9.56
N LYS A 123 8.12 6.92 -9.18
CA LYS A 123 7.95 5.73 -10.03
C LYS A 123 6.58 5.74 -10.71
N PRO A 124 6.54 5.51 -12.04
CA PRO A 124 5.28 5.38 -12.77
C PRO A 124 4.41 4.30 -12.14
N THR A 125 3.18 4.65 -11.78
CA THR A 125 2.27 3.78 -11.06
C THR A 125 0.88 3.87 -11.66
N PHE A 126 0.25 2.72 -11.86
CA PHE A 126 -1.18 2.61 -12.14
C PHE A 126 -1.88 2.09 -10.89
N TYR A 127 -3.00 2.71 -10.51
CA TYR A 127 -3.87 2.16 -9.50
C TYR A 127 -5.30 1.97 -10.00
N SER A 128 -6.01 1.03 -9.38
CA SER A 128 -7.44 0.85 -9.55
C SER A 128 -8.09 0.45 -8.22
N GLU A 129 -9.11 1.19 -7.83
CA GLU A 129 -10.00 0.85 -6.74
C GLU A 129 -11.25 0.19 -7.31
N ALA A 130 -11.57 -1.02 -6.84
CA ALA A 130 -12.73 -1.77 -7.26
C ALA A 130 -13.52 -2.32 -6.06
N LYS A 131 -14.78 -2.67 -6.29
CA LYS A 131 -15.67 -3.25 -5.28
C LYS A 131 -16.48 -4.40 -5.84
N GLY A 132 -16.90 -5.30 -4.97
CA GLY A 132 -17.76 -6.44 -5.30
C GLY A 132 -18.24 -7.16 -4.06
N VAL A 133 -18.53 -8.44 -4.22
CA VAL A 133 -18.90 -9.34 -3.13
C VAL A 133 -18.00 -10.57 -3.20
N LYS A 134 -17.40 -10.95 -2.08
CA LYS A 134 -16.57 -12.14 -1.95
C LYS A 134 -16.98 -12.89 -0.67
N ASN A 135 -17.31 -14.17 -0.79
CA ASN A 135 -17.77 -14.99 0.34
C ASN A 135 -18.94 -14.35 1.13
N ASN A 136 -19.91 -13.78 0.43
CA ASN A 136 -21.08 -13.06 0.99
C ASN A 136 -20.74 -11.77 1.78
N PHE A 137 -19.51 -11.29 1.72
CA PHE A 137 -19.12 -10.00 2.29
C PHE A 137 -18.95 -8.97 1.19
N ARG A 138 -19.33 -7.73 1.46
CA ARG A 138 -18.91 -6.61 0.64
C ARG A 138 -17.39 -6.54 0.66
N TYR A 139 -16.80 -6.34 -0.50
CA TYR A 139 -15.37 -6.43 -0.70
C TYR A 139 -14.90 -5.24 -1.52
N SER A 140 -13.83 -4.62 -1.08
CA SER A 140 -13.15 -3.57 -1.82
C SER A 140 -11.67 -3.91 -1.93
N VAL A 141 -11.11 -3.65 -3.09
CA VAL A 141 -9.70 -3.86 -3.37
C VAL A 141 -9.10 -2.62 -4.03
N LEU A 142 -7.98 -2.18 -3.53
CA LEU A 142 -7.11 -1.20 -4.19
C LEU A 142 -5.90 -1.96 -4.74
N ASN A 143 -5.78 -1.98 -6.06
CA ASN A 143 -4.62 -2.52 -6.77
C ASN A 143 -3.66 -1.40 -7.11
N LEU A 144 -2.36 -1.64 -6.95
CA LEU A 144 -1.30 -0.75 -7.38
C LEU A 144 -0.25 -1.54 -8.14
N PHE A 145 0.15 -1.01 -9.29
CA PHE A 145 1.24 -1.53 -10.09
C PHE A 145 2.31 -0.45 -10.19
N ILE A 146 3.43 -0.64 -9.50
CA ILE A 146 4.52 0.33 -9.37
C ILE A 146 5.68 -0.15 -10.23
N LYS A 147 5.96 0.53 -11.33
CA LYS A 147 7.09 0.18 -12.21
C LYS A 147 8.40 0.58 -11.54
N LEU A 148 9.23 -0.39 -11.19
CA LEU A 148 10.55 -0.14 -10.59
C LEU A 148 11.59 0.22 -11.66
N ASP A 149 11.64 -0.60 -12.72
CA ASP A 149 12.51 -0.46 -13.87
C ASP A 149 11.89 -1.16 -15.12
N GLU A 150 12.67 -1.45 -16.14
CA GLU A 150 12.19 -2.08 -17.38
C GLU A 150 11.77 -3.56 -17.19
N LYS A 151 12.33 -4.24 -16.18
CA LYS A 151 12.16 -5.69 -16.00
C LYS A 151 11.50 -6.05 -14.66
N ASN A 152 11.21 -5.07 -13.81
CA ASN A 152 10.72 -5.32 -12.48
C ASN A 152 9.61 -4.33 -12.10
N TYR A 153 8.61 -4.84 -11.41
CA TYR A 153 7.55 -4.01 -10.83
C TYR A 153 7.03 -4.61 -9.52
N ILE A 154 6.40 -3.78 -8.72
CA ILE A 154 5.61 -4.20 -7.57
C ILE A 154 4.14 -4.22 -7.96
N HIS A 155 3.45 -5.32 -7.65
CA HIS A 155 1.99 -5.36 -7.57
C HIS A 155 1.61 -5.41 -6.10
N SER A 156 0.87 -4.42 -5.64
CA SER A 156 0.33 -4.41 -4.28
C SER A 156 -1.19 -4.41 -4.32
N THR A 157 -1.80 -5.18 -3.42
CA THR A 157 -3.24 -5.15 -3.18
C THR A 157 -3.56 -4.82 -1.73
N ILE A 158 -4.53 -3.93 -1.53
CA ILE A 158 -5.13 -3.65 -0.23
C ILE A 158 -6.57 -4.12 -0.30
N GLU A 159 -6.87 -5.20 0.43
CA GLU A 159 -8.21 -5.81 0.45
C GLU A 159 -8.93 -5.45 1.76
N VAL A 160 -10.18 -5.05 1.64
CA VAL A 160 -11.03 -4.66 2.76
C VAL A 160 -12.37 -5.37 2.66
N TYR A 161 -12.71 -6.16 3.68
CA TYR A 161 -14.01 -6.86 3.78
C TYR A 161 -14.98 -6.06 4.63
N GLY A 162 -16.24 -5.99 4.21
CA GLY A 162 -17.29 -5.21 4.86
C GLY A 162 -17.17 -3.70 4.67
N ASP A 163 -18.22 -2.97 5.02
CA ASP A 163 -18.29 -1.51 4.81
C ASP A 163 -17.80 -0.69 6.00
N SER A 164 -17.70 -1.29 7.18
CA SER A 164 -17.31 -0.56 8.39
C SER A 164 -15.94 0.09 8.22
N LEU A 165 -15.88 1.42 8.34
CA LEU A 165 -14.65 2.20 8.25
C LEU A 165 -13.80 1.87 6.99
N ARG A 166 -14.44 1.46 5.88
CA ARG A 166 -13.77 1.04 4.64
C ARG A 166 -12.67 2.00 4.22
N ARG A 167 -12.99 3.28 4.12
CA ARG A 167 -12.02 4.31 3.70
C ARG A 167 -10.83 4.40 4.65
N LYS A 168 -11.09 4.39 5.96
CA LYS A 168 -10.03 4.45 6.98
C LYS A 168 -9.10 3.24 6.90
N ARG A 169 -9.62 2.04 6.59
CA ARG A 169 -8.82 0.83 6.43
C ARG A 169 -7.98 0.86 5.15
N ILE A 170 -8.54 1.33 4.03
CA ILE A 170 -7.77 1.57 2.80
C ILE A 170 -6.64 2.57 3.08
N CYS A 171 -6.93 3.70 3.74
CA CYS A 171 -5.91 4.67 4.12
C CYS A 171 -4.83 4.09 5.04
N LYS A 172 -5.21 3.20 5.96
CA LYS A 172 -4.24 2.48 6.81
C LYS A 172 -3.29 1.63 5.94
N GLY A 173 -3.82 0.90 4.95
CA GLY A 173 -3.02 0.12 4.01
C GLY A 173 -2.08 1.00 3.16
N ILE A 174 -2.57 2.13 2.67
CA ILE A 174 -1.78 3.13 1.93
C ILE A 174 -0.60 3.64 2.79
N ASN A 175 -0.84 3.97 4.04
CA ASN A 175 0.20 4.43 4.96
C ASN A 175 1.25 3.33 5.26
N LEU A 176 0.86 2.05 5.27
CA LEU A 176 1.80 0.94 5.41
C LEU A 176 2.62 0.74 4.13
N LEU A 177 1.98 0.86 2.96
CA LEU A 177 2.67 0.78 1.67
C LEU A 177 3.72 1.88 1.52
N GLU A 178 3.46 3.09 2.02
CA GLU A 178 4.43 4.20 2.04
C GLU A 178 5.69 3.89 2.88
N LYS A 179 5.67 2.87 3.72
CA LYS A 179 6.83 2.44 4.51
C LYS A 179 7.62 1.29 3.86
N THR A 180 7.16 0.77 2.71
CA THR A 180 7.86 -0.28 1.97
C THR A 180 9.20 0.25 1.43
N ILE A 181 10.23 -0.57 1.45
CA ILE A 181 11.57 -0.28 0.89
C ILE A 181 11.80 -1.24 -0.27
N PHE A 182 12.02 -0.73 -1.48
CA PHE A 182 12.36 -1.45 -2.71
C PHE A 182 13.31 -0.66 -3.59
#